data_ff6208750b28140bc31a918db4d87e3d
#
_entry.id   ff6208750b28140bc31a918db4d87e3d
#
_cell.length_a   1.000
_cell.length_b   1.000
_cell.length_c   1.000
_cell.angle_alpha   90.00
_cell.angle_beta   90.00
_cell.angle_gamma   90.00
#
_symmetry.space_group_name_H-M   'P 1'
#
loop_
_entity.id
_entity.type
_entity.pdbx_description
1 polymer ?
#
loop_
_entity_poly.entity_id
_entity_poly.type
_entity_poly.pdbx_seq_one_letter_code
_entity_poly.pdbx_strand_id
1 'polypeptide(L)'
;WQMALKMFSIAQHYVCAIVVSSCHQLAATSCFTRKKTMSKQTISVFGLGSMGFGVACSALAAGHHVYGFDVNIASQDRFLAKGGDRAEIAEAGAVSDVVVSVVLNGAQTTDILFGETGIVPHMRPGSVVISCATVAPDLARELAAKCNAFQVLYLDAPISGGSVKAAEGALTMMASGSADAFAAAQPALDAITQTVYRLGDVAGPGSAMKAVNQLLAGVHIAAMGEALTFGISQGVDAARIVEVISKCAGTSWMFENRAPHVVDGDYTPHSAINIWLKDLGIVLDVAKGSHFSAPLAAAALQQFIAAAGQGLGGEDDAAVAKVYAKNAGLTLPKAK
;
A
#
# COMPACT_ATOMS: atom_id res chain seq x y z
N TRP A 1 58.14 5.70 27.84
CA TRP A 1 56.78 5.23 28.16
C TRP A 1 55.95 6.30 28.90
N GLN A 2 56.48 6.97 29.90
CA GLN A 2 55.76 8.03 30.64
C GLN A 2 55.51 9.32 29.81
N MET A 3 56.30 9.63 28.81
CA MET A 3 56.04 10.77 27.93
C MET A 3 54.94 10.51 26.92
N ALA A 4 54.76 9.29 26.42
CA ALA A 4 53.68 8.91 25.49
C ALA A 4 52.31 8.92 26.17
N LEU A 5 52.20 8.55 27.44
CA LEU A 5 50.95 8.58 28.21
C LEU A 5 50.47 10.03 28.50
N LYS A 6 51.40 10.99 28.69
CA LYS A 6 51.02 12.40 28.89
C LYS A 6 50.50 13.05 27.60
N MET A 7 51.07 12.72 26.44
CA MET A 7 50.59 13.25 25.15
C MET A 7 49.20 12.71 24.77
N PHE A 8 48.89 11.45 25.17
CA PHE A 8 47.55 10.88 24.89
C PHE A 8 46.46 11.52 25.77
N SER A 9 46.74 11.86 27.02
CA SER A 9 45.85 12.54 27.95
C SER A 9 45.53 13.98 27.50
N ILE A 10 46.48 14.71 26.94
CA ILE A 10 46.29 16.09 26.45
C ILE A 10 45.45 16.08 25.16
N ALA A 11 45.64 15.11 24.26
CA ALA A 11 44.87 14.99 23.03
C ALA A 11 43.40 14.66 23.31
N GLN A 12 43.08 13.83 24.30
CA GLN A 12 41.71 13.53 24.67
C GLN A 12 40.94 14.74 25.24
N HIS A 13 41.62 15.61 26.00
CA HIS A 13 40.98 16.82 26.55
C HIS A 13 40.70 17.89 25.47
N TYR A 14 41.55 18.01 24.44
CA TYR A 14 41.32 18.95 23.35
C TYR A 14 40.22 18.48 22.38
N VAL A 15 40.11 17.19 22.11
CA VAL A 15 39.03 16.64 21.24
C VAL A 15 37.69 16.79 21.94
N CYS A 16 37.61 16.56 23.26
CA CYS A 16 36.38 16.71 24.01
C CYS A 16 35.89 18.18 24.08
N ALA A 17 36.81 19.14 24.20
CA ALA A 17 36.49 20.57 24.25
C ALA A 17 35.99 21.11 22.90
N ILE A 18 36.51 20.62 21.76
CA ILE A 18 36.09 21.05 20.42
C ILE A 18 34.69 20.46 20.08
N VAL A 19 34.44 19.20 20.46
CA VAL A 19 33.13 18.55 20.21
C VAL A 19 32.01 19.17 21.05
N VAL A 20 32.30 19.56 22.31
CA VAL A 20 31.28 20.21 23.18
C VAL A 20 30.99 21.64 22.72
N SER A 21 31.99 22.40 22.25
CA SER A 21 31.79 23.76 21.72
C SER A 21 31.02 23.79 20.40
N SER A 22 31.21 22.79 19.54
CA SER A 22 30.46 22.66 18.26
C SER A 22 29.01 22.20 18.48
N CYS A 23 28.71 21.42 19.52
CA CYS A 23 27.35 21.03 19.84
C CYS A 23 26.50 22.17 20.43
N HIS A 24 27.10 23.14 21.14
CA HIS A 24 26.37 24.28 21.68
C HIS A 24 26.03 25.36 20.65
N GLN A 25 26.75 25.44 19.54
CA GLN A 25 26.40 26.38 18.44
C GLN A 25 25.40 25.81 17.43
N LEU A 26 25.18 24.50 17.41
CA LEU A 26 24.19 23.86 16.55
C LEU A 26 22.81 23.68 17.21
N ALA A 27 22.70 23.95 18.52
CA ALA A 27 21.44 23.82 19.27
C ALA A 27 20.58 25.10 19.28
N ALA A 28 21.01 26.19 18.63
CA ALA A 28 20.27 27.45 18.56
C ALA A 28 19.64 27.74 17.19
N THR A 29 19.64 26.76 16.26
CA THR A 29 18.79 26.85 15.08
C THR A 29 17.42 26.35 15.49
N SER A 30 16.56 27.26 15.91
CA SER A 30 15.15 27.03 16.18
C SER A 30 14.57 26.22 15.04
N CYS A 31 14.21 24.97 15.33
CA CYS A 31 13.32 24.18 14.52
C CYS A 31 11.93 24.84 14.56
N PHE A 32 11.79 25.99 13.92
CA PHE A 32 10.51 26.47 13.43
C PHE A 32 10.13 25.48 12.32
N THR A 33 9.46 24.39 12.68
CA THR A 33 8.60 23.67 11.77
C THR A 33 7.56 24.70 11.30
N ARG A 34 7.90 25.43 10.25
CA ARG A 34 6.94 26.17 9.45
C ARG A 34 5.91 25.13 9.05
N LYS A 35 4.77 25.08 9.72
CA LYS A 35 3.58 24.37 9.19
C LYS A 35 3.40 24.94 7.79
N LYS A 36 3.86 24.18 6.79
CA LYS A 36 3.67 24.53 5.39
C LYS A 36 2.15 24.59 5.24
N THR A 37 1.60 25.78 5.09
CA THR A 37 0.18 25.95 4.78
C THR A 37 -0.04 25.18 3.50
N MET A 38 -0.60 23.98 3.63
CA MET A 38 -0.91 23.14 2.46
C MET A 38 -1.94 23.90 1.64
N SER A 39 -1.67 24.09 0.36
CA SER A 39 -2.66 24.65 -0.55
C SER A 39 -3.84 23.70 -0.59
N LYS A 40 -5.04 24.22 -0.34
CA LYS A 40 -6.26 23.44 -0.44
C LYS A 40 -6.48 23.04 -1.89
N GLN A 41 -6.84 21.78 -2.10
CA GLN A 41 -7.18 21.22 -3.41
C GLN A 41 -8.60 20.68 -3.40
N THR A 42 -9.19 20.58 -4.57
CA THR A 42 -10.40 19.79 -4.82
C THR A 42 -9.96 18.42 -5.29
N ILE A 43 -10.37 17.36 -4.57
CA ILE A 43 -9.93 15.99 -4.78
C ILE A 43 -11.16 15.11 -5.04
N SER A 44 -11.16 14.35 -6.12
CA SER A 44 -12.14 13.30 -6.38
C SER A 44 -11.55 11.94 -6.06
N VAL A 45 -12.15 11.19 -5.14
CA VAL A 45 -11.71 9.84 -4.74
C VAL A 45 -12.68 8.82 -5.28
N PHE A 46 -12.19 7.91 -6.13
CA PHE A 46 -12.96 6.80 -6.69
C PHE A 46 -12.61 5.49 -5.97
N GLY A 47 -13.65 4.82 -5.47
CA GLY A 47 -13.54 3.64 -4.63
C GLY A 47 -13.46 4.02 -3.15
N LEU A 48 -14.59 3.84 -2.42
CA LEU A 48 -14.72 4.10 -0.99
C LEU A 48 -14.79 2.78 -0.20
N GLY A 49 -14.08 1.76 -0.70
CA GLY A 49 -13.88 0.50 0.00
C GLY A 49 -12.93 0.64 1.20
N SER A 50 -12.35 -0.49 1.66
CA SER A 50 -11.55 -0.54 2.90
C SER A 50 -10.36 0.44 2.92
N MET A 51 -9.71 0.66 1.78
CA MET A 51 -8.58 1.60 1.66
C MET A 51 -9.04 3.01 1.28
N GLY A 52 -9.87 3.12 0.22
CA GLY A 52 -10.23 4.40 -0.35
C GLY A 52 -11.09 5.27 0.55
N PHE A 53 -11.93 4.67 1.40
CA PHE A 53 -12.66 5.42 2.43
C PHE A 53 -11.71 6.14 3.39
N GLY A 54 -10.66 5.44 3.84
CA GLY A 54 -9.61 6.03 4.67
C GLY A 54 -8.87 7.15 3.95
N VAL A 55 -8.49 6.95 2.68
CA VAL A 55 -7.85 7.96 1.83
C VAL A 55 -8.72 9.22 1.71
N ALA A 56 -10.02 9.06 1.42
CA ALA A 56 -10.94 10.17 1.29
C ALA A 56 -11.11 10.96 2.61
N CYS A 57 -11.25 10.24 3.73
CA CYS A 57 -11.35 10.85 5.06
C CYS A 57 -10.06 11.57 5.49
N SER A 58 -8.89 11.02 5.18
CA SER A 58 -7.60 11.67 5.49
C SER A 58 -7.40 12.95 4.68
N ALA A 59 -7.76 12.95 3.39
CA ALA A 59 -7.75 14.14 2.56
C ALA A 59 -8.71 15.23 3.10
N LEU A 60 -9.91 14.82 3.50
CA LEU A 60 -10.91 15.73 4.12
C LEU A 60 -10.39 16.31 5.44
N ALA A 61 -9.81 15.48 6.31
CA ALA A 61 -9.23 15.90 7.59
C ALA A 61 -8.06 16.88 7.42
N ALA A 62 -7.32 16.80 6.33
CA ALA A 62 -6.27 17.75 5.95
C ALA A 62 -6.83 19.10 5.43
N GLY A 63 -8.14 19.21 5.26
CA GLY A 63 -8.84 20.43 4.86
C GLY A 63 -9.02 20.61 3.35
N HIS A 64 -8.83 19.56 2.56
CA HIS A 64 -9.17 19.53 1.15
C HIS A 64 -10.70 19.47 0.96
N HIS A 65 -11.18 19.91 -0.20
CA HIS A 65 -12.56 19.66 -0.63
C HIS A 65 -12.58 18.31 -1.33
N VAL A 66 -13.42 17.36 -0.89
CA VAL A 66 -13.35 15.97 -1.36
C VAL A 66 -14.69 15.47 -1.83
N TYR A 67 -14.75 15.11 -3.11
CA TYR A 67 -15.84 14.30 -3.70
C TYR A 67 -15.52 12.81 -3.57
N GLY A 68 -16.52 12.01 -3.16
CA GLY A 68 -16.36 10.57 -3.00
C GLY A 68 -17.28 9.80 -3.94
N PHE A 69 -16.71 8.86 -4.70
CA PHE A 69 -17.43 8.03 -5.67
C PHE A 69 -17.25 6.54 -5.36
N ASP A 70 -18.35 5.80 -5.34
CA ASP A 70 -18.36 4.33 -5.21
C ASP A 70 -19.63 3.77 -5.87
N VAL A 71 -19.56 2.56 -6.37
CA VAL A 71 -20.75 1.84 -6.87
C VAL A 71 -21.68 1.44 -5.72
N ASN A 72 -21.15 1.34 -4.50
CA ASN A 72 -21.93 1.08 -3.29
C ASN A 72 -22.41 2.40 -2.67
N ILE A 73 -23.72 2.67 -2.83
CA ILE A 73 -24.36 3.88 -2.30
C ILE A 73 -24.15 4.04 -0.79
N ALA A 74 -24.19 2.95 -0.02
CA ALA A 74 -23.97 3.01 1.43
C ALA A 74 -22.56 3.51 1.79
N SER A 75 -21.56 3.22 0.97
CA SER A 75 -20.20 3.78 1.14
C SER A 75 -20.16 5.27 0.87
N GLN A 76 -20.87 5.75 -0.15
CA GLN A 76 -21.01 7.18 -0.44
C GLN A 76 -21.74 7.90 0.70
N ASP A 77 -22.88 7.38 1.16
CA ASP A 77 -23.67 7.99 2.26
C ASP A 77 -22.84 8.07 3.57
N ARG A 78 -22.06 7.02 3.86
CA ARG A 78 -21.13 7.02 4.99
C ARG A 78 -20.06 8.11 4.85
N PHE A 79 -19.57 8.37 3.63
CA PHE A 79 -18.59 9.42 3.38
C PHE A 79 -19.20 10.82 3.49
N LEU A 80 -20.42 11.03 2.98
CA LEU A 80 -21.17 12.28 3.17
C LEU A 80 -21.38 12.60 4.65
N ALA A 81 -21.71 11.60 5.48
CA ALA A 81 -21.86 11.73 6.93
C ALA A 81 -20.56 12.14 7.63
N LYS A 82 -19.39 11.98 6.99
CA LYS A 82 -18.08 12.45 7.45
C LYS A 82 -17.75 13.88 7.00
N GLY A 83 -18.63 14.52 6.24
CA GLY A 83 -18.43 15.86 5.69
C GLY A 83 -17.82 15.89 4.30
N GLY A 84 -17.75 14.75 3.63
CA GLY A 84 -17.44 14.68 2.20
C GLY A 84 -18.56 15.23 1.34
N ASP A 85 -18.32 15.30 0.05
CA ASP A 85 -19.28 15.87 -0.89
C ASP A 85 -19.62 14.90 -2.04
N ARG A 86 -20.70 15.19 -2.78
CA ARG A 86 -21.19 14.45 -3.92
C ARG A 86 -21.40 15.41 -5.10
N ALA A 87 -21.09 14.98 -6.28
CA ALA A 87 -21.37 15.69 -7.53
C ALA A 87 -21.55 14.66 -8.67
N GLU A 88 -22.03 15.11 -9.80
CA GLU A 88 -21.91 14.36 -11.05
C GLU A 88 -20.45 14.28 -11.47
N ILE A 89 -20.04 13.18 -12.12
CA ILE A 89 -18.62 12.95 -12.47
C ILE A 89 -18.06 14.06 -13.35
N ALA A 90 -18.84 14.54 -14.32
CA ALA A 90 -18.42 15.63 -15.20
C ALA A 90 -18.20 16.95 -14.43
N GLU A 91 -19.09 17.26 -13.48
CA GLU A 91 -18.96 18.45 -12.64
C GLU A 91 -17.74 18.37 -11.71
N ALA A 92 -17.56 17.23 -11.05
CA ALA A 92 -16.38 16.97 -10.21
C ALA A 92 -15.09 17.03 -11.04
N GLY A 93 -15.06 16.44 -12.23
CA GLY A 93 -13.92 16.48 -13.15
C GLY A 93 -13.51 17.90 -13.52
N ALA A 94 -14.49 18.76 -13.83
CA ALA A 94 -14.24 20.15 -14.23
C ALA A 94 -13.57 21.01 -13.13
N VAL A 95 -13.70 20.63 -11.85
CA VAL A 95 -13.17 21.39 -10.72
C VAL A 95 -12.04 20.67 -9.97
N SER A 96 -11.84 19.38 -10.18
CA SER A 96 -10.81 18.61 -9.48
C SER A 96 -9.40 19.00 -9.90
N ASP A 97 -8.56 19.24 -8.91
CA ASP A 97 -7.11 19.37 -9.08
C ASP A 97 -6.46 17.99 -9.14
N VAL A 98 -7.02 17.05 -8.36
CA VAL A 98 -6.51 15.69 -8.19
C VAL A 98 -7.66 14.69 -8.26
N VAL A 99 -7.45 13.61 -8.99
CA VAL A 99 -8.28 12.41 -8.96
C VAL A 99 -7.48 11.27 -8.34
N VAL A 100 -8.00 10.62 -7.30
CA VAL A 100 -7.38 9.46 -6.66
C VAL A 100 -8.22 8.22 -6.94
N SER A 101 -7.67 7.27 -7.69
CA SER A 101 -8.33 6.00 -8.01
C SER A 101 -7.86 4.91 -7.06
N VAL A 102 -8.76 4.43 -6.17
CA VAL A 102 -8.47 3.39 -5.16
C VAL A 102 -9.43 2.22 -5.38
N VAL A 103 -9.36 1.63 -6.56
CA VAL A 103 -10.21 0.50 -6.97
C VAL A 103 -9.43 -0.80 -7.06
N LEU A 104 -10.12 -1.93 -7.28
CA LEU A 104 -9.53 -3.25 -7.13
C LEU A 104 -8.61 -3.66 -8.29
N ASN A 105 -8.86 -3.20 -9.51
CA ASN A 105 -8.18 -3.72 -10.71
C ASN A 105 -8.07 -2.70 -11.83
N GLY A 106 -7.31 -3.09 -12.87
CA GLY A 106 -7.05 -2.26 -14.05
C GLY A 106 -8.30 -1.96 -14.90
N ALA A 107 -9.24 -2.90 -15.00
CA ALA A 107 -10.47 -2.70 -15.75
C ALA A 107 -11.32 -1.59 -15.10
N GLN A 108 -11.52 -1.65 -13.79
CA GLN A 108 -12.20 -0.61 -13.04
C GLN A 108 -11.46 0.74 -13.13
N THR A 109 -10.13 0.73 -13.06
CA THR A 109 -9.33 1.96 -13.21
C THR A 109 -9.54 2.57 -14.60
N THR A 110 -9.52 1.75 -15.63
CA THR A 110 -9.73 2.20 -17.02
C THR A 110 -11.13 2.78 -17.21
N ASP A 111 -12.14 2.12 -16.66
CA ASP A 111 -13.54 2.53 -16.76
C ASP A 111 -13.79 3.88 -16.06
N ILE A 112 -13.29 4.04 -14.82
CA ILE A 112 -13.38 5.30 -14.08
C ILE A 112 -12.69 6.45 -14.79
N LEU A 113 -11.56 6.20 -15.42
CA LEU A 113 -10.81 7.26 -16.08
C LEU A 113 -11.34 7.57 -17.48
N PHE A 114 -11.75 6.55 -18.25
CA PHE A 114 -12.01 6.66 -19.70
C PHE A 114 -13.26 5.92 -20.18
N GLY A 115 -14.08 5.32 -19.29
CA GLY A 115 -15.35 4.71 -19.65
C GLY A 115 -16.36 5.74 -20.18
N GLU A 116 -17.58 5.32 -20.43
CA GLU A 116 -18.66 6.19 -20.96
C GLU A 116 -18.88 7.44 -20.08
N THR A 117 -18.75 7.29 -18.77
CA THR A 117 -18.81 8.37 -17.77
C THR A 117 -17.43 8.66 -17.16
N GLY A 118 -16.35 8.40 -17.88
CA GLY A 118 -14.98 8.57 -17.40
C GLY A 118 -14.66 10.00 -17.02
N ILE A 119 -13.89 10.20 -15.94
CA ILE A 119 -13.64 11.53 -15.40
C ILE A 119 -12.60 12.33 -16.21
N VAL A 120 -11.58 11.65 -16.80
CA VAL A 120 -10.45 12.34 -17.47
C VAL A 120 -10.85 13.29 -18.58
N PRO A 121 -11.84 12.98 -19.45
CA PRO A 121 -12.29 13.92 -20.48
C PRO A 121 -12.86 15.26 -19.95
N HIS A 122 -13.22 15.29 -18.67
CA HIS A 122 -13.78 16.48 -17.99
C HIS A 122 -12.74 17.23 -17.15
N MET A 123 -11.53 16.66 -16.96
CA MET A 123 -10.49 17.26 -16.13
C MET A 123 -9.81 18.43 -16.84
N ARG A 124 -9.35 19.38 -16.06
CA ARG A 124 -8.61 20.54 -16.57
C ARG A 124 -7.17 20.16 -16.94
N PRO A 125 -6.59 20.77 -17.99
CA PRO A 125 -5.17 20.66 -18.26
C PRO A 125 -4.33 20.98 -17.02
N GLY A 126 -3.31 20.12 -16.74
CA GLY A 126 -2.43 20.27 -15.58
C GLY A 126 -2.97 19.66 -14.28
N SER A 127 -4.23 19.19 -14.21
CA SER A 127 -4.70 18.36 -13.12
C SER A 127 -4.04 16.97 -13.15
N VAL A 128 -4.12 16.21 -12.05
CA VAL A 128 -3.37 14.96 -11.93
C VAL A 128 -4.24 13.80 -11.47
N VAL A 129 -4.02 12.63 -12.07
CA VAL A 129 -4.55 11.33 -11.61
C VAL A 129 -3.49 10.64 -10.75
N ILE A 130 -3.86 10.23 -9.52
CA ILE A 130 -3.09 9.32 -8.65
C ILE A 130 -3.75 7.95 -8.75
N SER A 131 -3.12 7.02 -9.46
CA SER A 131 -3.66 5.67 -9.68
C SER A 131 -3.07 4.70 -8.66
N CYS A 132 -3.90 4.24 -7.71
CA CYS A 132 -3.46 3.41 -6.59
C CYS A 132 -3.71 1.90 -6.78
N ALA A 133 -4.43 1.51 -7.83
CA ALA A 133 -4.73 0.11 -8.10
C ALA A 133 -3.46 -0.71 -8.40
N THR A 134 -3.44 -1.98 -7.97
CA THR A 134 -2.41 -2.92 -8.40
C THR A 134 -2.70 -3.35 -9.84
N VAL A 135 -1.83 -2.95 -10.76
CA VAL A 135 -1.95 -3.22 -12.20
C VAL A 135 -0.60 -3.65 -12.78
N ALA A 136 -0.62 -4.21 -13.99
CA ALA A 136 0.61 -4.47 -14.74
C ALA A 136 1.28 -3.14 -15.14
N PRO A 137 2.63 -3.07 -15.15
CA PRO A 137 3.36 -1.86 -15.53
C PRO A 137 2.99 -1.32 -16.93
N ASP A 138 2.67 -2.22 -17.87
CA ASP A 138 2.28 -1.82 -19.23
C ASP A 138 0.94 -1.08 -19.23
N LEU A 139 -0.04 -1.54 -18.44
CA LEU A 139 -1.31 -0.84 -18.30
C LEU A 139 -1.11 0.54 -17.64
N ALA A 140 -0.24 0.66 -16.63
CA ALA A 140 0.07 1.96 -16.05
C ALA A 140 0.64 2.94 -17.08
N ARG A 141 1.53 2.47 -17.98
CA ARG A 141 2.07 3.27 -19.10
C ARG A 141 0.99 3.67 -20.10
N GLU A 142 0.09 2.73 -20.44
CA GLU A 142 -1.04 3.00 -21.34
C GLU A 142 -1.98 4.07 -20.78
N LEU A 143 -2.36 3.95 -19.49
CA LEU A 143 -3.23 4.91 -18.81
C LEU A 143 -2.57 6.30 -18.73
N ALA A 144 -1.27 6.36 -18.44
CA ALA A 144 -0.52 7.61 -18.45
C ALA A 144 -0.52 8.29 -19.84
N ALA A 145 -0.30 7.50 -20.90
CA ALA A 145 -0.34 8.02 -22.28
C ALA A 145 -1.73 8.56 -22.64
N LYS A 146 -2.80 7.85 -22.24
CA LYS A 146 -4.19 8.29 -22.43
C LYS A 146 -4.49 9.58 -21.65
N CYS A 147 -4.07 9.69 -20.38
CA CYS A 147 -4.22 10.92 -19.60
C CYS A 147 -3.52 12.11 -20.29
N ASN A 148 -2.28 11.88 -20.77
CA ASN A 148 -1.51 12.92 -21.43
C ASN A 148 -2.18 13.45 -22.71
N ALA A 149 -2.95 12.65 -23.42
CA ALA A 149 -3.74 13.09 -24.57
C ALA A 149 -4.79 14.16 -24.22
N PHE A 150 -5.23 14.19 -22.96
CA PHE A 150 -6.11 15.21 -22.38
C PHE A 150 -5.34 16.30 -21.61
N GLN A 151 -4.02 16.33 -21.69
CA GLN A 151 -3.15 17.22 -20.92
C GLN A 151 -3.32 17.05 -19.40
N VAL A 152 -3.76 15.86 -18.94
CA VAL A 152 -3.88 15.46 -17.55
C VAL A 152 -2.62 14.69 -17.14
N LEU A 153 -2.02 15.08 -16.04
CA LEU A 153 -0.85 14.43 -15.47
C LEU A 153 -1.24 13.09 -14.81
N TYR A 154 -0.29 12.16 -14.73
CA TYR A 154 -0.55 10.83 -14.17
C TYR A 154 0.58 10.37 -13.25
N LEU A 155 0.22 9.87 -12.08
CA LEU A 155 1.08 9.12 -11.18
C LEU A 155 0.65 7.65 -11.12
N ASP A 156 1.53 6.76 -11.52
CA ASP A 156 1.46 5.33 -11.23
C ASP A 156 1.90 5.16 -9.77
N ALA A 157 0.94 4.99 -8.86
CA ALA A 157 1.13 5.22 -7.44
C ALA A 157 0.46 4.17 -6.55
N PRO A 158 0.73 2.87 -6.75
CA PRO A 158 0.20 1.83 -5.89
C PRO A 158 0.62 2.01 -4.43
N ILE A 159 -0.27 1.56 -3.53
CA ILE A 159 -0.19 1.80 -2.09
C ILE A 159 0.04 0.51 -1.29
N SER A 160 0.55 0.69 -0.07
CA SER A 160 0.72 -0.34 0.95
C SER A 160 0.43 0.24 2.34
N GLY A 161 -0.08 -0.58 3.27
CA GLY A 161 -0.32 -0.19 4.66
C GLY A 161 -1.66 -0.63 5.25
N GLY A 162 -2.61 -1.08 4.41
CA GLY A 162 -3.92 -1.53 4.86
C GLY A 162 -4.86 -0.39 5.25
N SER A 163 -6.08 -0.73 5.64
CA SER A 163 -7.15 0.22 5.95
C SER A 163 -6.85 1.13 7.13
N VAL A 164 -6.12 0.63 8.13
CA VAL A 164 -5.73 1.41 9.32
C VAL A 164 -4.84 2.58 8.91
N LYS A 165 -3.74 2.30 8.18
CA LYS A 165 -2.84 3.36 7.71
C LYS A 165 -3.50 4.30 6.71
N ALA A 166 -4.45 3.82 5.91
CA ALA A 166 -5.24 4.68 5.03
C ALA A 166 -6.07 5.69 5.82
N ALA A 167 -6.71 5.25 6.91
CA ALA A 167 -7.51 6.12 7.78
C ALA A 167 -6.65 7.14 8.58
N GLU A 168 -5.39 6.82 8.82
CA GLU A 168 -4.43 7.68 9.52
C GLU A 168 -3.69 8.65 8.58
N GLY A 169 -3.91 8.59 7.26
CA GLY A 169 -3.10 9.33 6.27
C GLY A 169 -1.64 8.89 6.24
N ALA A 170 -1.37 7.65 6.62
CA ALA A 170 -0.03 7.12 6.85
C ALA A 170 0.35 6.00 5.86
N LEU A 171 -0.21 6.02 4.66
CA LEU A 171 0.12 5.04 3.62
C LEU A 171 1.58 5.14 3.16
N THR A 172 2.12 4.01 2.74
CA THR A 172 3.33 3.95 1.94
C THR A 172 2.94 3.87 0.47
N MET A 173 3.48 4.76 -0.36
CA MET A 173 3.19 4.84 -1.78
C MET A 173 4.44 4.57 -2.61
N MET A 174 4.32 3.70 -3.59
CA MET A 174 5.37 3.37 -4.57
C MET A 174 5.04 4.11 -5.86
N ALA A 175 5.54 5.35 -6.02
CA ALA A 175 5.07 6.24 -7.07
C ALA A 175 6.10 6.45 -8.18
N SER A 176 5.63 6.55 -9.41
CA SER A 176 6.41 6.97 -10.57
C SER A 176 5.59 7.84 -11.52
N GLY A 177 6.25 8.82 -12.16
CA GLY A 177 5.65 9.81 -13.03
C GLY A 177 6.47 11.07 -13.10
N SER A 178 6.08 12.04 -13.92
CA SER A 178 6.86 13.26 -14.15
C SER A 178 7.00 14.13 -12.89
N ALA A 179 8.01 14.97 -12.85
CA ALA A 179 8.20 15.95 -11.78
C ALA A 179 6.98 16.86 -11.60
N ASP A 180 6.34 17.25 -12.70
CA ASP A 180 5.13 18.08 -12.69
C ASP A 180 3.94 17.31 -12.08
N ALA A 181 3.80 16.00 -12.35
CA ALA A 181 2.77 15.17 -11.75
C ALA A 181 2.95 15.07 -10.23
N PHE A 182 4.19 14.88 -9.76
CA PHE A 182 4.48 14.92 -8.32
C PHE A 182 4.20 16.29 -7.70
N ALA A 183 4.56 17.38 -8.39
CA ALA A 183 4.31 18.72 -7.90
C ALA A 183 2.82 19.03 -7.78
N ALA A 184 2.03 18.67 -8.81
CA ALA A 184 0.58 18.85 -8.81
C ALA A 184 -0.11 18.01 -7.72
N ALA A 185 0.37 16.78 -7.47
CA ALA A 185 -0.20 15.88 -6.48
C ALA A 185 0.26 16.15 -5.04
N GLN A 186 1.32 16.93 -4.83
CA GLN A 186 2.01 17.02 -3.54
C GLN A 186 1.09 17.31 -2.34
N PRO A 187 0.14 18.27 -2.38
CA PRO A 187 -0.75 18.50 -1.24
C PRO A 187 -1.63 17.29 -0.91
N ALA A 188 -2.14 16.58 -1.92
CA ALA A 188 -2.92 15.37 -1.72
C ALA A 188 -2.04 14.22 -1.18
N LEU A 189 -0.81 14.07 -1.69
CA LEU A 189 0.15 13.07 -1.19
C LEU A 189 0.49 13.32 0.28
N ASP A 190 0.74 14.58 0.67
CA ASP A 190 1.04 14.96 2.06
C ASP A 190 -0.13 14.62 3.02
N ALA A 191 -1.37 14.61 2.52
CA ALA A 191 -2.56 14.29 3.29
C ALA A 191 -2.80 12.78 3.49
N ILE A 192 -2.43 11.95 2.51
CA ILE A 192 -2.83 10.53 2.48
C ILE A 192 -1.67 9.56 2.70
N THR A 193 -0.43 10.05 2.73
CA THR A 193 0.78 9.20 2.85
C THR A 193 1.70 9.65 3.96
N GLN A 194 2.37 8.69 4.60
CA GLN A 194 3.53 8.91 5.45
C GLN A 194 4.83 8.93 4.63
N THR A 195 4.90 8.10 3.59
CA THR A 195 6.10 7.93 2.80
C THR A 195 5.75 7.74 1.32
N VAL A 196 6.36 8.54 0.46
CA VAL A 196 6.29 8.38 -1.00
C VAL A 196 7.67 8.03 -1.52
N TYR A 197 7.81 6.82 -2.07
CA TYR A 197 9.01 6.41 -2.81
C TYR A 197 8.85 6.82 -4.27
N ARG A 198 9.69 7.76 -4.72
CA ARG A 198 9.75 8.16 -6.14
C ARG A 198 10.64 7.19 -6.90
N LEU A 199 10.04 6.38 -7.79
CA LEU A 199 10.69 5.23 -8.42
C LEU A 199 11.07 5.47 -9.89
N GLY A 200 10.76 6.64 -10.42
CA GLY A 200 11.10 7.04 -11.78
C GLY A 200 10.26 8.20 -12.29
N ASP A 201 10.68 8.74 -13.43
CA ASP A 201 10.10 9.95 -14.04
C ASP A 201 8.98 9.64 -15.06
N VAL A 202 8.66 8.36 -15.25
CA VAL A 202 7.60 7.87 -16.12
C VAL A 202 6.75 6.82 -15.40
N ALA A 203 5.51 6.59 -15.83
CA ALA A 203 4.67 5.53 -15.29
C ALA A 203 5.24 4.14 -15.59
N GLY A 204 4.99 3.17 -14.72
CA GLY A 204 5.39 1.78 -14.80
C GLY A 204 6.29 1.30 -13.67
N PRO A 205 7.35 2.00 -13.25
CA PRO A 205 8.18 1.61 -12.12
C PRO A 205 7.43 1.47 -10.78
N GLY A 206 6.38 2.27 -10.52
CA GLY A 206 5.53 2.15 -9.34
C GLY A 206 4.81 0.79 -9.31
N SER A 207 4.13 0.45 -10.38
CA SER A 207 3.46 -0.84 -10.57
C SER A 207 4.43 -2.00 -10.58
N ALA A 208 5.63 -1.85 -11.16
CA ALA A 208 6.69 -2.87 -11.11
C ALA A 208 7.14 -3.15 -9.68
N MET A 209 7.38 -2.10 -8.88
CA MET A 209 7.73 -2.25 -7.47
C MET A 209 6.58 -2.88 -6.67
N LYS A 210 5.33 -2.53 -6.99
CA LYS A 210 4.16 -3.17 -6.39
C LYS A 210 4.10 -4.65 -6.72
N ALA A 211 4.41 -5.06 -7.96
CA ALA A 211 4.48 -6.48 -8.33
C ALA A 211 5.54 -7.23 -7.51
N VAL A 212 6.71 -6.63 -7.25
CA VAL A 212 7.73 -7.19 -6.34
C VAL A 212 7.17 -7.35 -4.94
N ASN A 213 6.49 -6.32 -4.41
CA ASN A 213 5.86 -6.39 -3.09
C ASN A 213 4.80 -7.50 -3.02
N GLN A 214 3.93 -7.63 -4.04
CA GLN A 214 2.87 -8.63 -4.03
C GLN A 214 3.41 -10.05 -4.20
N LEU A 215 4.49 -10.24 -4.98
CA LEU A 215 5.19 -11.51 -5.04
C LEU A 215 5.63 -11.95 -3.64
N LEU A 216 6.37 -11.10 -2.94
CA LEU A 216 6.87 -11.42 -1.59
C LEU A 216 5.71 -11.63 -0.61
N ALA A 217 4.73 -10.74 -0.58
CA ALA A 217 3.63 -10.83 0.36
C ALA A 217 2.79 -12.11 0.17
N GLY A 218 2.43 -12.45 -1.08
CA GLY A 218 1.68 -13.67 -1.36
C GLY A 218 2.44 -14.94 -1.02
N VAL A 219 3.74 -15.00 -1.37
CA VAL A 219 4.61 -16.12 -1.00
C VAL A 219 4.75 -16.25 0.52
N HIS A 220 4.94 -15.13 1.23
CA HIS A 220 5.08 -15.15 2.68
C HIS A 220 3.80 -15.59 3.39
N ILE A 221 2.61 -15.21 2.91
CA ILE A 221 1.34 -15.69 3.50
C ILE A 221 1.15 -17.18 3.24
N ALA A 222 1.42 -17.66 2.04
CA ALA A 222 1.35 -19.09 1.74
C ALA A 222 2.35 -19.89 2.59
N ALA A 223 3.60 -19.41 2.68
CA ALA A 223 4.64 -20.02 3.51
C ALA A 223 4.29 -19.99 5.02
N MET A 224 3.65 -18.92 5.51
CA MET A 224 3.13 -18.85 6.88
C MET A 224 2.10 -19.95 7.12
N GLY A 225 1.11 -20.12 6.22
CA GLY A 225 0.09 -21.15 6.34
C GLY A 225 0.70 -22.56 6.34
N GLU A 226 1.67 -22.82 5.47
CA GLU A 226 2.40 -24.08 5.38
C GLU A 226 3.22 -24.33 6.67
N ALA A 227 4.03 -23.38 7.09
CA ALA A 227 4.91 -23.52 8.26
C ALA A 227 4.11 -23.72 9.57
N LEU A 228 3.01 -22.98 9.74
CA LEU A 228 2.18 -23.10 10.93
C LEU A 228 1.50 -24.48 11.01
N THR A 229 0.93 -24.94 9.91
CA THR A 229 0.30 -26.27 9.83
C THR A 229 1.32 -27.40 9.93
N PHE A 230 2.53 -27.25 9.35
CA PHE A 230 3.62 -28.16 9.56
C PHE A 230 4.00 -28.29 11.05
N GLY A 231 4.15 -27.16 11.77
CA GLY A 231 4.45 -27.18 13.20
C GLY A 231 3.36 -27.88 14.03
N ILE A 232 2.08 -27.62 13.70
CA ILE A 232 0.93 -28.30 14.32
C ILE A 232 1.01 -29.83 14.08
N SER A 233 1.37 -30.26 12.88
CA SER A 233 1.54 -31.68 12.56
C SER A 233 2.65 -32.37 13.37
N GLN A 234 3.61 -31.60 13.85
CA GLN A 234 4.70 -32.06 14.74
C GLN A 234 4.33 -31.97 16.23
N GLY A 235 3.07 -31.62 16.56
CA GLY A 235 2.57 -31.52 17.92
C GLY A 235 2.94 -30.20 18.64
N VAL A 236 3.42 -29.19 17.89
CA VAL A 236 3.71 -27.87 18.48
C VAL A 236 2.42 -27.05 18.52
N ASP A 237 2.14 -26.42 19.65
CA ASP A 237 1.00 -25.52 19.82
C ASP A 237 1.11 -24.30 18.88
N ALA A 238 0.00 -23.92 18.23
CA ALA A 238 -0.02 -22.85 17.24
C ALA A 238 0.44 -21.49 17.80
N ALA A 239 0.01 -21.13 19.01
CA ALA A 239 0.41 -19.87 19.65
C ALA A 239 1.91 -19.86 19.98
N ARG A 240 2.47 -21.02 20.36
CA ARG A 240 3.91 -21.17 20.60
C ARG A 240 4.72 -21.03 19.33
N ILE A 241 4.23 -21.55 18.19
CA ILE A 241 4.88 -21.36 16.90
C ILE A 241 5.00 -19.87 16.58
N VAL A 242 3.90 -19.12 16.74
CA VAL A 242 3.88 -17.67 16.47
C VAL A 242 4.82 -16.93 17.40
N GLU A 243 4.76 -17.21 18.72
CA GLU A 243 5.63 -16.58 19.73
C GLU A 243 7.13 -16.74 19.38
N VAL A 244 7.53 -17.96 19.03
CA VAL A 244 8.95 -18.28 18.78
C VAL A 244 9.40 -17.76 17.42
N ILE A 245 8.66 -18.08 16.36
CA ILE A 245 9.08 -17.72 14.99
C ILE A 245 9.14 -16.21 14.80
N SER A 246 8.27 -15.43 15.44
CA SER A 246 8.33 -13.95 15.42
C SER A 246 9.64 -13.38 15.99
N LYS A 247 10.47 -14.20 16.69
CA LYS A 247 11.80 -13.82 17.21
C LYS A 247 12.95 -14.51 16.48
N CYS A 248 12.65 -15.33 15.49
CA CYS A 248 13.61 -16.12 14.74
C CYS A 248 13.78 -15.60 13.30
N ALA A 249 14.87 -15.98 12.64
CA ALA A 249 15.17 -15.58 11.27
C ALA A 249 14.15 -16.04 10.22
N GLY A 250 13.30 -17.02 10.55
CA GLY A 250 12.24 -17.52 9.66
C GLY A 250 10.99 -16.63 9.60
N THR A 251 10.93 -15.53 10.38
CA THR A 251 9.78 -14.61 10.35
C THR A 251 9.72 -13.76 9.10
N SER A 252 8.56 -13.17 8.88
CA SER A 252 8.32 -12.09 7.94
C SER A 252 7.21 -11.17 8.48
N TRP A 253 7.13 -9.94 8.00
CA TRP A 253 6.03 -9.05 8.38
C TRP A 253 4.66 -9.71 8.13
N MET A 254 4.51 -10.46 7.05
CA MET A 254 3.25 -11.15 6.75
C MET A 254 3.00 -12.30 7.72
N PHE A 255 4.03 -13.04 8.14
CA PHE A 255 3.90 -14.05 9.18
C PHE A 255 3.40 -13.43 10.49
N GLU A 256 4.07 -12.38 10.98
CA GLU A 256 3.71 -11.73 12.24
C GLU A 256 2.31 -11.13 12.23
N ASN A 257 1.86 -10.65 11.07
CA ASN A 257 0.56 -10.01 10.91
C ASN A 257 -0.60 -10.98 10.67
N ARG A 258 -0.35 -12.15 10.04
CA ARG A 258 -1.40 -13.10 9.63
C ARG A 258 -1.48 -14.36 10.48
N ALA A 259 -0.37 -14.86 11.02
CA ALA A 259 -0.39 -16.06 11.84
C ALA A 259 -1.29 -15.95 13.10
N PRO A 260 -1.39 -14.79 13.77
CA PRO A 260 -2.34 -14.60 14.87
C PRO A 260 -3.81 -14.89 14.47
N HIS A 261 -4.24 -14.55 13.25
CA HIS A 261 -5.62 -14.83 12.79
C HIS A 261 -5.92 -16.34 12.79
N VAL A 262 -4.92 -17.16 12.41
CA VAL A 262 -5.04 -18.63 12.47
C VAL A 262 -5.08 -19.13 13.90
N VAL A 263 -4.28 -18.55 14.81
CA VAL A 263 -4.25 -18.90 16.24
C VAL A 263 -5.59 -18.55 16.91
N ASP A 264 -6.15 -17.39 16.58
CA ASP A 264 -7.40 -16.91 17.16
C ASP A 264 -8.63 -17.54 16.49
N GLY A 265 -8.47 -18.20 15.34
CA GLY A 265 -9.54 -18.75 14.52
C GLY A 265 -10.43 -17.67 13.93
N ASP A 266 -9.96 -16.42 13.87
CA ASP A 266 -10.66 -15.27 13.30
C ASP A 266 -10.18 -14.98 11.88
N TYR A 267 -11.04 -15.24 10.92
CA TYR A 267 -10.81 -15.03 9.50
C TYR A 267 -11.64 -13.88 8.92
N THR A 268 -12.01 -12.92 9.77
CA THR A 268 -12.61 -11.63 9.31
C THR A 268 -11.59 -10.92 8.40
N PRO A 269 -11.95 -10.62 7.14
CA PRO A 269 -10.96 -10.22 6.15
C PRO A 269 -10.40 -8.83 6.39
N HIS A 270 -9.10 -8.74 6.66
CA HIS A 270 -8.31 -7.54 6.47
C HIS A 270 -7.83 -7.43 5.01
N SER A 271 -7.58 -8.58 4.38
CA SER A 271 -7.35 -8.77 2.96
C SER A 271 -7.91 -10.13 2.58
N ALA A 272 -8.79 -10.19 1.57
CA ALA A 272 -9.46 -11.44 1.21
C ALA A 272 -8.58 -12.34 0.33
N ILE A 273 -8.78 -13.66 0.42
CA ILE A 273 -8.15 -14.68 -0.45
C ILE A 273 -8.23 -14.30 -1.94
N ASN A 274 -9.39 -13.83 -2.41
CA ASN A 274 -9.61 -13.49 -3.82
C ASN A 274 -8.69 -12.36 -4.34
N ILE A 275 -8.14 -11.54 -3.48
CA ILE A 275 -7.17 -10.49 -3.87
C ILE A 275 -5.90 -11.14 -4.42
N TRP A 276 -5.47 -12.27 -3.85
CA TRP A 276 -4.24 -12.96 -4.24
C TRP A 276 -4.34 -13.65 -5.58
N LEU A 277 -5.55 -14.10 -5.97
CA LEU A 277 -5.77 -14.64 -7.31
C LEU A 277 -5.45 -13.59 -8.37
N LYS A 278 -5.87 -12.34 -8.14
CA LYS A 278 -5.59 -11.21 -9.02
C LYS A 278 -4.13 -10.77 -8.92
N ASP A 279 -3.63 -10.51 -7.70
CA ASP A 279 -2.32 -9.88 -7.51
C ASP A 279 -1.17 -10.80 -7.93
N LEU A 280 -1.19 -12.08 -7.53
CA LEU A 280 -0.22 -13.05 -8.00
C LEU A 280 -0.41 -13.40 -9.48
N GLY A 281 -1.65 -13.33 -10.00
CA GLY A 281 -1.93 -13.41 -11.42
C GLY A 281 -1.17 -12.32 -12.21
N ILE A 282 -1.29 -11.06 -11.78
CA ILE A 282 -0.54 -9.93 -12.37
C ILE A 282 0.98 -10.18 -12.29
N VAL A 283 1.49 -10.64 -11.15
CA VAL A 283 2.91 -10.99 -10.99
C VAL A 283 3.37 -12.02 -12.02
N LEU A 284 2.60 -13.10 -12.20
CA LEU A 284 2.94 -14.17 -13.13
C LEU A 284 2.81 -13.74 -14.60
N ASP A 285 1.82 -12.90 -14.93
CA ASP A 285 1.68 -12.36 -16.28
C ASP A 285 2.86 -11.43 -16.62
N VAL A 286 3.27 -10.56 -15.70
CA VAL A 286 4.46 -9.69 -15.85
C VAL A 286 5.72 -10.54 -15.98
N ALA A 287 5.89 -11.55 -15.13
CA ALA A 287 7.03 -12.49 -15.19
C ALA A 287 7.07 -13.24 -16.53
N LYS A 288 5.93 -13.74 -17.01
CA LYS A 288 5.81 -14.40 -18.31
C LYS A 288 6.19 -13.47 -19.45
N GLY A 289 5.69 -12.23 -19.44
CA GLY A 289 5.98 -11.22 -20.47
C GLY A 289 7.47 -10.87 -20.57
N SER A 290 8.19 -10.90 -19.44
CA SER A 290 9.63 -10.66 -19.36
C SER A 290 10.49 -11.93 -19.42
N HIS A 291 9.91 -13.11 -19.66
CA HIS A 291 10.58 -14.42 -19.63
C HIS A 291 11.29 -14.70 -18.29
N PHE A 292 10.77 -14.19 -17.20
CA PHE A 292 11.28 -14.38 -15.84
C PHE A 292 10.58 -15.57 -15.16
N SER A 293 11.35 -16.52 -14.64
CA SER A 293 10.80 -17.67 -13.90
C SER A 293 10.45 -17.28 -12.46
N ALA A 294 9.19 -17.44 -12.07
CA ALA A 294 8.69 -17.12 -10.73
C ALA A 294 8.02 -18.34 -10.05
N PRO A 295 8.75 -19.44 -9.80
CA PRO A 295 8.17 -20.71 -9.33
C PRO A 295 7.53 -20.59 -7.95
N LEU A 296 8.07 -19.80 -7.02
CA LEU A 296 7.49 -19.62 -5.68
C LEU A 296 6.16 -18.88 -5.74
N ALA A 297 6.05 -17.84 -6.57
CA ALA A 297 4.79 -17.13 -6.77
C ALA A 297 3.72 -18.03 -7.41
N ALA A 298 4.12 -18.88 -8.37
CA ALA A 298 3.23 -19.83 -9.01
C ALA A 298 2.71 -20.88 -8.00
N ALA A 299 3.58 -21.42 -7.15
CA ALA A 299 3.18 -22.35 -6.09
C ALA A 299 2.24 -21.72 -5.08
N ALA A 300 2.55 -20.49 -4.63
CA ALA A 300 1.69 -19.72 -3.71
C ALA A 300 0.30 -19.46 -4.33
N LEU A 301 0.24 -19.04 -5.60
CA LEU A 301 -1.03 -18.82 -6.30
C LEU A 301 -1.92 -20.07 -6.29
N GLN A 302 -1.35 -21.27 -6.48
CA GLN A 302 -2.13 -22.50 -6.45
C GLN A 302 -2.79 -22.75 -5.09
N GLN A 303 -2.18 -22.34 -3.97
CA GLN A 303 -2.78 -22.48 -2.66
C GLN A 303 -3.97 -21.50 -2.48
N PHE A 304 -3.86 -20.28 -2.98
CA PHE A 304 -4.98 -19.32 -2.96
C PHE A 304 -6.12 -19.76 -3.90
N ILE A 305 -5.81 -20.33 -5.08
CA ILE A 305 -6.82 -20.92 -5.95
C ILE A 305 -7.53 -22.08 -5.25
N ALA A 306 -6.79 -22.96 -4.58
CA ALA A 306 -7.36 -24.06 -3.81
C ALA A 306 -8.24 -23.57 -2.66
N ALA A 307 -7.84 -22.50 -1.96
CA ALA A 307 -8.66 -21.86 -0.92
C ALA A 307 -9.96 -21.28 -1.49
N ALA A 308 -9.89 -20.54 -2.60
CA ALA A 308 -11.06 -19.99 -3.26
C ALA A 308 -12.01 -21.09 -3.75
N GLY A 309 -11.46 -22.17 -4.33
CA GLY A 309 -12.21 -23.35 -4.75
C GLY A 309 -12.90 -24.10 -3.61
N GLN A 310 -12.43 -23.93 -2.36
CA GLN A 310 -13.07 -24.45 -1.15
C GLN A 310 -14.11 -23.47 -0.56
N GLY A 311 -14.45 -22.38 -1.24
CA GLY A 311 -15.41 -21.38 -0.78
C GLY A 311 -14.84 -20.33 0.18
N LEU A 312 -13.52 -20.28 0.39
CA LEU A 312 -12.86 -19.37 1.33
C LEU A 312 -12.50 -18.00 0.70
N GLY A 313 -12.91 -17.75 -0.54
CA GLY A 313 -12.51 -16.58 -1.32
C GLY A 313 -12.77 -15.22 -0.66
N GLY A 314 -13.80 -15.11 0.17
CA GLY A 314 -14.17 -13.91 0.91
C GLY A 314 -13.57 -13.83 2.33
N GLU A 315 -12.92 -14.89 2.81
CA GLU A 315 -12.26 -14.88 4.11
C GLU A 315 -10.91 -14.17 4.05
N ASP A 316 -10.35 -13.83 5.23
CA ASP A 316 -9.00 -13.30 5.37
C ASP A 316 -7.97 -14.23 4.68
N ASP A 317 -6.94 -13.64 4.13
CA ASP A 317 -5.91 -14.35 3.37
C ASP A 317 -5.11 -15.36 4.23
N ALA A 318 -5.13 -15.22 5.56
CA ALA A 318 -4.63 -16.23 6.50
C ALA A 318 -5.37 -17.56 6.40
N ALA A 319 -6.62 -17.56 5.88
CA ALA A 319 -7.40 -18.77 5.66
C ALA A 319 -6.77 -19.76 4.67
N VAL A 320 -5.73 -19.36 3.92
CA VAL A 320 -4.91 -20.29 3.12
C VAL A 320 -4.37 -21.45 3.97
N ALA A 321 -4.13 -21.22 5.28
CA ALA A 321 -3.73 -22.28 6.22
C ALA A 321 -4.76 -23.43 6.30
N LYS A 322 -6.06 -23.15 6.07
CA LYS A 322 -7.10 -24.19 6.04
C LYS A 322 -6.89 -25.22 4.92
N VAL A 323 -6.28 -24.80 3.79
CA VAL A 323 -5.95 -25.70 2.68
C VAL A 323 -4.91 -26.73 3.11
N TYR A 324 -3.82 -26.27 3.72
CA TYR A 324 -2.75 -27.14 4.22
C TYR A 324 -3.26 -28.06 5.33
N ALA A 325 -4.02 -27.52 6.27
CA ALA A 325 -4.60 -28.30 7.37
C ALA A 325 -5.51 -29.43 6.83
N LYS A 326 -6.41 -29.12 5.89
CA LYS A 326 -7.33 -30.10 5.29
C LYS A 326 -6.55 -31.21 4.57
N ASN A 327 -5.53 -30.84 3.80
CA ASN A 327 -4.71 -31.80 3.06
C ASN A 327 -3.93 -32.73 4.00
N ALA A 328 -3.59 -32.26 5.21
CA ALA A 328 -2.85 -33.04 6.21
C ALA A 328 -3.77 -33.69 7.28
N GLY A 329 -5.10 -33.56 7.15
CA GLY A 329 -6.05 -34.11 8.15
C GLY A 329 -5.94 -33.44 9.52
N LEU A 330 -5.51 -32.17 9.57
CA LEU A 330 -5.31 -31.42 10.81
C LEU A 330 -6.53 -30.55 11.14
N THR A 331 -6.70 -30.27 12.43
CA THR A 331 -7.68 -29.31 12.93
C THR A 331 -6.94 -28.03 13.36
N LEU A 332 -7.36 -26.90 12.81
CA LEU A 332 -6.87 -25.57 13.22
C LEU A 332 -7.61 -25.09 14.48
N PRO A 333 -7.02 -24.14 15.23
CA PRO A 333 -7.71 -23.45 16.32
C PRO A 333 -9.04 -22.86 15.84
N LYS A 334 -10.02 -22.81 16.74
CA LYS A 334 -11.34 -22.22 16.50
C LYS A 334 -11.45 -20.91 17.26
N ALA A 335 -12.26 -20.00 16.73
CA ALA A 335 -12.65 -18.80 17.47
C ALA A 335 -13.22 -19.17 18.85
N LYS A 336 -12.74 -18.45 19.87
CA LYS A 336 -13.21 -18.62 21.27
C LYS A 336 -14.61 -18.06 21.44
#